data_b0206a54a79fd5d3d8c6887e8f2faedf
#
_entry.id   b0206a54a79fd5d3d8c6887e8f2faedf
#
_cell.length_a   1.000
_cell.length_b   1.000
_cell.length_c   1.000
_cell.angle_alpha   90.00
_cell.angle_beta   90.00
_cell.angle_gamma   90.00
#
_symmetry.space_group_name_H-M   'P 1'
#
loop_
_entity.id
_entity.type
_entity.pdbx_description
1 polymer ?
#
loop_
_entity_poly.entity_id
_entity_poly.type
_entity_poly.pdbx_seq_one_letter_code
_entity_poly.pdbx_strand_id
1 'polypeptide(L)'
;MALMEHFSTAEVQANDRIGLWNQIVGQTFRGGAVDARQDDFLAEFWRWNVGPIRLMRAKSRRSTVTRWKQARADDADAGRLILHLQNRGSSQTTQHARSATLSAGDLTLCDAASPYTLDISDGNDLLVLDVPVSCFDNPDKATGLITQRLSSGSPHVALLRRFVLSLWDEFGGWVSENEDDTALGRALSELAGLALSPDAIIDVAGANGDRERIRNWIQERLTDPDLSTSMIASRLDLPVRTIQDIFARLGTTPTQYILRHRLERAHSMLIDHAGRSVTDIAFEVGFNDSNYFSRAFKKRFDVTPSMLRTRLRKSS
;
A
#
# COMPACT_ATOMS: atom_id res chain seq x y z
N MET A 1 13.51 4.66 24.03
CA MET A 1 13.08 3.28 23.70
C MET A 1 11.80 3.38 22.91
N ALA A 2 11.90 3.32 21.59
CA ALA A 2 10.71 3.38 20.71
C ALA A 2 10.23 1.95 20.45
N LEU A 3 9.39 1.42 21.35
CA LEU A 3 8.70 0.15 21.14
C LEU A 3 7.65 0.32 20.04
N MET A 4 7.64 -0.59 19.09
CA MET A 4 6.51 -0.70 18.17
C MET A 4 5.30 -1.23 18.95
N GLU A 5 4.25 -0.46 18.98
CA GLU A 5 2.98 -0.86 19.61
C GLU A 5 2.10 -1.53 18.57
N HIS A 6 1.45 -2.62 18.95
CA HIS A 6 0.48 -3.33 18.10
C HIS A 6 -0.84 -3.48 18.86
N PHE A 7 -1.93 -3.23 18.16
CA PHE A 7 -3.29 -3.33 18.66
C PHE A 7 -4.14 -4.13 17.66
N SER A 8 -4.96 -5.05 18.18
CA SER A 8 -5.87 -5.84 17.37
C SER A 8 -7.27 -5.84 17.98
N THR A 9 -8.28 -5.55 17.17
CA THR A 9 -9.68 -5.66 17.60
C THR A 9 -10.16 -7.10 17.66
N ALA A 10 -9.39 -8.07 17.17
CA ALA A 10 -9.70 -9.49 17.29
C ALA A 10 -9.62 -10.02 18.73
N GLU A 11 -8.91 -9.30 19.60
CA GLU A 11 -8.70 -9.65 21.01
C GLU A 11 -9.91 -9.36 21.91
N VAL A 12 -10.90 -8.62 21.38
CA VAL A 12 -12.12 -8.26 22.13
C VAL A 12 -13.38 -8.80 21.45
N GLN A 13 -14.50 -8.84 22.20
CA GLN A 13 -15.78 -9.27 21.66
C GLN A 13 -16.27 -8.35 20.54
N ALA A 14 -17.05 -8.89 19.61
CA ALA A 14 -17.48 -8.18 18.41
C ALA A 14 -18.11 -6.81 18.70
N ASN A 15 -18.95 -6.73 19.74
CA ASN A 15 -19.65 -5.49 20.12
C ASN A 15 -18.70 -4.39 20.65
N ASP A 16 -17.51 -4.75 21.13
CA ASP A 16 -16.56 -3.80 21.74
C ASP A 16 -15.50 -3.33 20.74
N ARG A 17 -15.40 -3.95 19.56
CA ARG A 17 -14.33 -3.71 18.58
C ARG A 17 -14.29 -2.28 18.08
N ILE A 18 -15.42 -1.69 17.74
CA ILE A 18 -15.49 -0.31 17.26
C ILE A 18 -15.15 0.66 18.38
N GLY A 19 -15.58 0.37 19.62
CA GLY A 19 -15.22 1.15 20.81
C GLY A 19 -13.70 1.17 21.05
N LEU A 20 -13.07 0.00 21.04
CA LEU A 20 -11.61 -0.14 21.15
C LEU A 20 -10.90 0.61 20.02
N TRP A 21 -11.37 0.45 18.77
CA TRP A 21 -10.77 1.10 17.61
C TRP A 21 -10.85 2.63 17.70
N ASN A 22 -11.99 3.16 18.12
CA ASN A 22 -12.17 4.59 18.38
C ASN A 22 -11.22 5.10 19.47
N GLN A 23 -10.99 4.33 20.52
CA GLN A 23 -10.04 4.69 21.57
C GLN A 23 -8.61 4.77 21.01
N ILE A 24 -8.17 3.79 20.23
CA ILE A 24 -6.83 3.75 19.60
C ILE A 24 -6.64 4.94 18.65
N VAL A 25 -7.62 5.17 17.76
CA VAL A 25 -7.58 6.26 16.79
C VAL A 25 -7.62 7.63 17.50
N GLY A 26 -8.48 7.80 18.50
CA GLY A 26 -8.58 9.04 19.26
C GLY A 26 -7.34 9.38 20.08
N GLN A 27 -6.63 8.37 20.60
CA GLN A 27 -5.33 8.53 21.27
C GLN A 27 -4.20 8.89 20.31
N THR A 28 -4.24 8.33 19.11
CA THR A 28 -3.21 8.54 18.07
C THR A 28 -3.41 9.86 17.35
N PHE A 29 -4.64 10.14 16.96
CA PHE A 29 -5.05 11.34 16.22
C PHE A 29 -6.09 12.10 17.05
N ARG A 30 -5.65 13.15 17.74
CA ARG A 30 -6.53 13.93 18.62
C ARG A 30 -7.78 14.44 17.90
N GLY A 31 -8.96 14.11 18.42
CA GLY A 31 -10.23 14.45 17.79
C GLY A 31 -10.58 13.58 16.58
N GLY A 32 -9.94 12.41 16.47
CA GLY A 32 -10.33 11.40 15.49
C GLY A 32 -11.41 10.47 16.04
N ALA A 33 -12.36 10.08 15.19
CA ALA A 33 -13.30 9.00 15.45
C ALA A 33 -13.52 8.18 14.19
N VAL A 34 -13.97 6.95 14.40
CA VAL A 34 -14.23 5.99 13.34
C VAL A 34 -15.70 5.59 13.37
N ASP A 35 -16.35 5.69 12.22
CA ASP A 35 -17.65 5.10 11.96
C ASP A 35 -17.44 3.84 11.08
N ALA A 36 -17.93 2.71 11.58
CA ALA A 36 -17.93 1.44 10.86
C ALA A 36 -19.29 0.75 11.07
N ARG A 37 -19.98 0.47 9.98
CA ARG A 37 -21.36 -0.06 10.01
C ARG A 37 -21.47 -1.59 10.10
N GLN A 38 -20.41 -2.28 10.56
CA GLN A 38 -20.37 -3.74 10.53
C GLN A 38 -20.23 -4.31 11.95
N ASP A 39 -21.14 -5.20 12.32
CA ASP A 39 -21.12 -5.94 13.58
C ASP A 39 -19.85 -6.83 13.71
N ASP A 40 -19.19 -7.13 12.60
CA ASP A 40 -17.98 -7.96 12.50
C ASP A 40 -16.72 -7.15 12.20
N PHE A 41 -16.67 -5.88 12.55
CA PHE A 41 -15.52 -5.01 12.31
C PHE A 41 -14.22 -5.62 12.83
N LEU A 42 -13.22 -5.70 11.97
CA LEU A 42 -11.87 -6.18 12.31
C LEU A 42 -10.85 -5.15 11.83
N ALA A 43 -9.91 -4.85 12.71
CA ALA A 43 -8.83 -3.94 12.42
C ALA A 43 -7.57 -4.28 13.24
N GLU A 44 -6.43 -3.99 12.65
CA GLU A 44 -5.12 -4.05 13.29
C GLU A 44 -4.41 -2.72 13.09
N PHE A 45 -3.69 -2.27 14.09
CA PHE A 45 -2.95 -1.02 14.09
C PHE A 45 -1.57 -1.20 14.70
N TRP A 46 -0.58 -0.68 14.00
CA TRP A 46 0.79 -0.61 14.49
C TRP A 46 1.23 0.84 14.50
N ARG A 47 1.98 1.22 15.52
CA ARG A 47 2.60 2.54 15.58
C ARG A 47 4.04 2.43 16.09
N TRP A 48 4.91 3.22 15.50
CA TRP A 48 6.33 3.24 15.79
C TRP A 48 6.88 4.66 15.59
N ASN A 49 7.69 5.15 16.54
CA ASN A 49 8.37 6.44 16.39
C ASN A 49 9.75 6.21 15.80
N VAL A 50 10.03 6.83 14.65
CA VAL A 50 11.30 6.76 13.92
C VAL A 50 11.88 8.17 13.87
N GLY A 51 12.71 8.52 14.81
CA GLY A 51 13.15 9.90 15.02
C GLY A 51 11.94 10.85 15.21
N PRO A 52 11.83 11.94 14.43
CA PRO A 52 10.72 12.89 14.54
C PRO A 52 9.43 12.42 13.87
N ILE A 53 9.45 11.28 13.15
CA ILE A 53 8.34 10.75 12.37
C ILE A 53 7.60 9.70 13.17
N ARG A 54 6.27 9.78 13.19
CA ARG A 54 5.41 8.69 13.65
C ARG A 54 5.02 7.84 12.45
N LEU A 55 5.48 6.61 12.41
CA LEU A 55 5.16 5.65 11.37
C LEU A 55 4.05 4.72 11.88
N MET A 56 2.98 4.59 11.12
CA MET A 56 1.81 3.81 11.48
C MET A 56 1.37 2.94 10.31
N ARG A 57 0.72 1.83 10.63
CA ARG A 57 0.06 0.97 9.66
C ARG A 57 -1.31 0.59 10.18
N ALA A 58 -2.33 0.73 9.35
CA ALA A 58 -3.69 0.35 9.68
C ALA A 58 -4.20 -0.66 8.64
N LYS A 59 -4.60 -1.83 9.11
CA LYS A 59 -5.38 -2.78 8.32
C LYS A 59 -6.77 -2.83 8.90
N SER A 60 -7.79 -2.66 8.05
CA SER A 60 -9.16 -2.62 8.55
C SER A 60 -10.16 -3.06 7.49
N ARG A 61 -11.35 -3.40 7.95
CA ARG A 61 -12.54 -3.43 7.12
C ARG A 61 -13.01 -2.01 6.80
N ARG A 62 -14.01 -1.92 5.91
CA ARG A 62 -14.59 -0.63 5.50
C ARG A 62 -14.98 0.21 6.70
N SER A 63 -14.54 1.46 6.69
CA SER A 63 -14.82 2.43 7.74
C SER A 63 -14.59 3.86 7.23
N THR A 64 -15.15 4.83 7.95
CA THR A 64 -14.87 6.26 7.76
C THR A 64 -14.18 6.78 9.00
N VAL A 65 -12.99 7.34 8.84
CA VAL A 65 -12.27 8.06 9.89
C VAL A 65 -12.55 9.55 9.71
N THR A 66 -13.09 10.18 10.73
CA THR A 66 -13.34 11.63 10.74
C THR A 66 -12.51 12.28 11.81
N ARG A 67 -11.75 13.29 11.47
CA ARG A 67 -11.11 14.20 12.39
C ARG A 67 -11.80 15.55 12.28
N TRP A 68 -12.43 15.99 13.38
CA TRP A 68 -13.20 17.23 13.39
C TRP A 68 -12.52 18.37 14.16
N LYS A 69 -11.45 18.08 14.89
CA LYS A 69 -10.81 19.09 15.73
C LYS A 69 -9.79 19.90 14.93
N GLN A 70 -9.95 21.22 14.96
CA GLN A 70 -8.91 22.15 14.55
C GLN A 70 -7.84 22.22 15.65
N ALA A 71 -6.57 22.01 15.32
CA ALA A 71 -5.48 22.19 16.27
C ALA A 71 -5.18 23.69 16.48
N ARG A 72 -4.73 24.04 17.69
CA ARG A 72 -4.19 25.37 18.00
C ARG A 72 -2.68 25.38 17.66
N ALA A 73 -2.10 26.56 17.56
CA ALA A 73 -0.67 26.72 17.20
C ALA A 73 0.29 26.05 18.21
N ASP A 74 -0.12 25.86 19.45
CA ASP A 74 0.62 25.20 20.52
C ASP A 74 0.30 23.70 20.67
N ASP A 75 -0.60 23.16 19.88
CA ASP A 75 -0.92 21.73 19.87
C ASP A 75 0.21 20.92 19.20
N ALA A 76 0.43 19.70 19.68
CA ALA A 76 1.45 18.77 19.13
C ALA A 76 1.25 18.40 17.66
N ASP A 77 0.07 18.67 17.10
CA ASP A 77 -0.28 18.42 15.70
C ASP A 77 -0.04 19.64 14.81
N ALA A 78 0.26 20.82 15.40
CA ALA A 78 0.59 22.02 14.64
C ALA A 78 1.90 21.82 13.86
N GLY A 79 1.91 22.24 12.59
CA GLY A 79 3.09 22.10 11.75
C GLY A 79 3.48 20.67 11.41
N ARG A 80 2.52 19.75 11.33
CA ARG A 80 2.72 18.35 10.90
C ARG A 80 1.85 18.02 9.70
N LEU A 81 2.36 17.16 8.84
CA LEU A 81 1.63 16.59 7.70
C LEU A 81 1.44 15.09 7.92
N ILE A 82 0.24 14.61 7.62
CA ILE A 82 -0.09 13.19 7.62
C ILE A 82 -0.08 12.70 6.18
N LEU A 83 0.85 11.81 5.84
CA LEU A 83 0.95 11.18 4.55
C LEU A 83 0.20 9.86 4.58
N HIS A 84 -0.80 9.69 3.73
CA HIS A 84 -1.55 8.45 3.53
C HIS A 84 -1.00 7.73 2.32
N LEU A 85 -0.32 6.60 2.53
CA LEU A 85 0.26 5.76 1.49
C LEU A 85 -0.53 4.46 1.39
N GLN A 86 -1.33 4.32 0.35
CA GLN A 86 -2.21 3.17 0.16
C GLN A 86 -1.40 1.94 -0.26
N ASN A 87 -1.36 0.88 0.57
CA ASN A 87 -0.68 -0.36 0.22
C ASN A 87 -1.61 -1.38 -0.43
N ARG A 88 -2.83 -1.58 0.11
CA ARG A 88 -3.89 -2.44 -0.45
C ARG A 88 -5.25 -1.79 -0.27
N GLY A 89 -6.21 -2.15 -1.13
CA GLY A 89 -7.54 -1.55 -1.12
C GLY A 89 -7.51 -0.16 -1.72
N SER A 90 -8.46 0.67 -1.30
CA SER A 90 -8.58 2.06 -1.73
C SER A 90 -9.06 2.94 -0.58
N SER A 91 -8.76 4.22 -0.66
CA SER A 91 -9.29 5.20 0.27
C SER A 91 -9.57 6.53 -0.43
N GLN A 92 -10.42 7.35 0.18
CA GLN A 92 -10.66 8.72 -0.24
C GLN A 92 -10.41 9.65 0.94
N THR A 93 -9.49 10.57 0.78
CA THR A 93 -9.18 11.61 1.76
C THR A 93 -9.83 12.92 1.31
N THR A 94 -10.58 13.56 2.21
CA THR A 94 -11.22 14.85 1.96
C THR A 94 -10.79 15.87 3.01
N GLN A 95 -10.24 17.00 2.56
CA GLN A 95 -9.83 18.13 3.40
C GLN A 95 -9.93 19.44 2.60
N HIS A 96 -10.31 20.56 3.23
CA HIS A 96 -10.42 21.89 2.60
C HIS A 96 -11.25 21.88 1.30
N ALA A 97 -12.40 21.17 1.29
CA ALA A 97 -13.28 21.01 0.14
C ALA A 97 -12.59 20.36 -1.11
N ARG A 98 -11.45 19.71 -0.92
CA ARG A 98 -10.77 18.89 -1.93
C ARG A 98 -10.83 17.43 -1.55
N SER A 99 -10.81 16.54 -2.53
CA SER A 99 -10.77 15.10 -2.31
C SER A 99 -9.71 14.43 -3.17
N ALA A 100 -9.00 13.49 -2.59
CA ALA A 100 -8.05 12.63 -3.29
C ALA A 100 -8.46 11.16 -3.08
N THR A 101 -8.72 10.46 -4.17
CA THR A 101 -8.99 9.01 -4.15
C THR A 101 -7.70 8.27 -4.45
N LEU A 102 -7.33 7.33 -3.57
CA LEU A 102 -6.11 6.53 -3.65
C LEU A 102 -6.43 5.10 -4.02
N SER A 103 -5.66 4.57 -4.93
CA SER A 103 -5.50 3.15 -5.21
C SER A 103 -4.18 2.63 -4.65
N ALA A 104 -3.98 1.30 -4.66
CA ALA A 104 -2.77 0.70 -4.13
C ALA A 104 -1.49 1.29 -4.75
N GLY A 105 -0.61 1.81 -3.90
CA GLY A 105 0.64 2.47 -4.24
C GLY A 105 0.59 3.99 -4.32
N ASP A 106 -0.61 4.60 -4.30
CA ASP A 106 -0.78 6.06 -4.30
C ASP A 106 -0.51 6.66 -2.93
N LEU A 107 -0.18 7.95 -2.95
CA LEU A 107 0.07 8.77 -1.78
C LEU A 107 -0.78 10.04 -1.84
N THR A 108 -1.29 10.48 -0.71
CA THR A 108 -1.78 11.86 -0.50
C THR A 108 -1.34 12.35 0.87
N LEU A 109 -1.55 13.61 1.12
CA LEU A 109 -1.25 14.20 2.42
C LEU A 109 -2.37 15.10 2.93
N CYS A 110 -2.45 15.20 4.26
CA CYS A 110 -3.34 16.09 4.99
C CYS A 110 -2.54 16.98 5.93
N ASP A 111 -3.04 18.17 6.19
CA ASP A 111 -2.64 18.98 7.33
C ASP A 111 -3.17 18.34 8.62
N ALA A 112 -2.25 17.96 9.51
CA ALA A 112 -2.61 17.37 10.80
C ALA A 112 -3.37 18.34 11.72
N ALA A 113 -3.26 19.63 11.51
CA ALA A 113 -3.90 20.67 12.32
C ALA A 113 -5.38 20.92 11.92
N SER A 114 -5.79 20.50 10.72
CA SER A 114 -7.12 20.81 10.17
C SER A 114 -8.02 19.58 10.11
N PRO A 115 -9.37 19.76 10.19
CA PRO A 115 -10.32 18.66 10.02
C PRO A 115 -10.18 17.96 8.67
N TYR A 116 -10.34 16.64 8.65
CA TYR A 116 -10.38 15.83 7.43
C TYR A 116 -11.25 14.58 7.62
N THR A 117 -11.65 13.99 6.51
CA THR A 117 -12.35 12.71 6.46
C THR A 117 -11.55 11.74 5.59
N LEU A 118 -11.48 10.48 6.03
CA LEU A 118 -10.82 9.39 5.32
C LEU A 118 -11.80 8.23 5.20
N ASP A 119 -12.34 8.01 4.01
CA ASP A 119 -13.18 6.86 3.68
C ASP A 119 -12.30 5.70 3.23
N ILE A 120 -12.49 4.54 3.82
CA ILE A 120 -11.64 3.36 3.67
C ILE A 120 -12.46 2.21 3.10
N SER A 121 -11.93 1.53 2.06
CA SER A 121 -12.54 0.34 1.48
C SER A 121 -12.32 -0.91 2.34
N ASP A 122 -13.03 -1.99 2.03
CA ASP A 122 -12.76 -3.31 2.59
C ASP A 122 -11.36 -3.81 2.20
N GLY A 123 -10.73 -4.59 3.09
CA GLY A 123 -9.41 -5.16 2.89
C GLY A 123 -8.30 -4.11 2.81
N ASN A 124 -8.50 -2.99 3.47
CA ASN A 124 -7.55 -1.88 3.53
C ASN A 124 -6.24 -2.27 4.22
N ASP A 125 -5.14 -1.78 3.66
CA ASP A 125 -3.82 -1.74 4.27
C ASP A 125 -3.21 -0.36 3.96
N LEU A 126 -3.22 0.52 4.93
CA LEU A 126 -2.79 1.91 4.82
C LEU A 126 -1.55 2.14 5.68
N LEU A 127 -0.49 2.65 5.07
CA LEU A 127 0.69 3.15 5.75
C LEU A 127 0.51 4.65 5.98
N VAL A 128 0.76 5.10 7.19
CA VAL A 128 0.58 6.50 7.59
C VAL A 128 1.89 7.02 8.17
N LEU A 129 2.40 8.12 7.60
CA LEU A 129 3.56 8.82 8.11
C LEU A 129 3.09 10.18 8.62
N ASP A 130 3.29 10.43 9.88
CA ASP A 130 3.05 11.74 10.50
C ASP A 130 4.41 12.44 10.66
N VAL A 131 4.62 13.47 9.84
CA VAL A 131 5.91 14.10 9.61
C VAL A 131 5.85 15.58 9.98
N PRO A 132 6.78 16.10 10.81
CA PRO A 132 6.91 17.54 11.01
C PRO A 132 7.20 18.26 9.69
N VAL A 133 6.54 19.37 9.44
CA VAL A 133 6.78 20.19 8.23
C VAL A 133 8.23 20.65 8.14
N SER A 134 8.89 20.84 9.28
CA SER A 134 10.32 21.19 9.37
C SER A 134 11.27 20.10 8.85
N CYS A 135 10.78 18.88 8.61
CA CYS A 135 11.57 17.81 7.98
C CYS A 135 11.67 17.96 6.45
N PHE A 136 10.94 18.87 5.84
CA PHE A 136 10.97 19.12 4.40
C PHE A 136 11.78 20.37 4.09
N ASP A 137 12.67 20.28 3.08
CA ASP A 137 13.50 21.43 2.61
C ASP A 137 12.64 22.61 2.14
N ASN A 138 11.46 22.33 1.63
CA ASN A 138 10.50 23.34 1.18
C ASN A 138 9.10 23.07 1.77
N PRO A 139 8.82 23.60 2.97
CA PRO A 139 7.55 23.43 3.67
C PRO A 139 6.33 23.92 2.86
N ASP A 140 6.42 25.06 2.22
CA ASP A 140 5.32 25.65 1.45
C ASP A 140 4.92 24.79 0.27
N LYS A 141 5.91 24.15 -0.34
CA LYS A 141 5.69 23.22 -1.44
C LYS A 141 4.98 21.94 -0.97
N ALA A 142 5.40 21.39 0.17
CA ALA A 142 4.76 20.22 0.74
C ALA A 142 3.29 20.53 1.11
N THR A 143 3.02 21.67 1.75
CA THR A 143 1.65 22.09 2.10
C THR A 143 0.78 22.39 0.87
N GLY A 144 1.38 22.86 -0.23
CA GLY A 144 0.70 23.05 -1.51
C GLY A 144 0.13 21.77 -2.12
N LEU A 145 0.61 20.58 -1.68
CA LEU A 145 0.18 19.26 -2.16
C LEU A 145 -0.93 18.62 -1.32
N ILE A 146 -1.41 19.31 -0.28
CA ILE A 146 -2.49 18.81 0.58
C ILE A 146 -3.70 18.40 -0.27
N THR A 147 -4.18 17.18 -0.04
CA THR A 147 -5.31 16.55 -0.73
C THR A 147 -5.11 16.47 -2.26
N GLN A 148 -3.84 16.35 -2.70
CA GLN A 148 -3.53 15.95 -4.07
C GLN A 148 -3.12 14.49 -4.10
N ARG A 149 -3.53 13.77 -5.15
CA ARG A 149 -3.09 12.40 -5.39
C ARG A 149 -1.70 12.43 -6.02
N LEU A 150 -0.75 11.78 -5.39
CA LEU A 150 0.58 11.50 -5.92
C LEU A 150 0.59 10.04 -6.38
N SER A 151 0.81 9.83 -7.68
CA SER A 151 0.61 8.54 -8.32
C SER A 151 1.71 7.53 -7.95
N SER A 152 1.31 6.27 -7.76
CA SER A 152 2.22 5.12 -7.66
C SER A 152 3.12 4.95 -8.89
N GLY A 153 2.77 5.61 -9.99
CA GLY A 153 3.60 5.71 -11.20
C GLY A 153 4.87 6.55 -11.02
N SER A 154 4.89 7.46 -10.03
CA SER A 154 6.09 8.20 -9.67
C SER A 154 7.15 7.25 -9.08
N PRO A 155 8.38 7.24 -9.61
CA PRO A 155 9.46 6.45 -9.06
C PRO A 155 9.79 6.85 -7.61
N HIS A 156 9.61 8.11 -7.23
CA HIS A 156 9.85 8.62 -5.88
C HIS A 156 8.80 8.11 -4.88
N VAL A 157 7.52 8.13 -5.25
CA VAL A 157 6.44 7.54 -4.43
C VAL A 157 6.64 6.03 -4.29
N ALA A 158 7.02 5.34 -5.38
CA ALA A 158 7.31 3.92 -5.35
C ALA A 158 8.52 3.57 -4.47
N LEU A 159 9.56 4.43 -4.46
CA LEU A 159 10.74 4.26 -3.61
C LEU A 159 10.37 4.44 -2.13
N LEU A 160 9.67 5.52 -1.77
CA LEU A 160 9.18 5.74 -0.41
C LEU A 160 8.35 4.53 0.06
N ARG A 161 7.41 4.06 -0.76
CA ARG A 161 6.58 2.90 -0.40
C ARG A 161 7.40 1.64 -0.12
N ARG A 162 8.37 1.33 -0.99
CA ARG A 162 9.23 0.15 -0.80
C ARG A 162 10.07 0.25 0.46
N PHE A 163 10.61 1.43 0.72
CA PHE A 163 11.39 1.68 1.91
C PHE A 163 10.55 1.51 3.18
N VAL A 164 9.36 2.12 3.23
CA VAL A 164 8.45 1.98 4.37
C VAL A 164 8.03 0.52 4.58
N LEU A 165 7.73 -0.23 3.51
CA LEU A 165 7.39 -1.65 3.63
C LEU A 165 8.56 -2.49 4.12
N SER A 166 9.79 -2.24 3.64
CA SER A 166 10.96 -2.96 4.14
C SER A 166 11.24 -2.68 5.62
N LEU A 167 10.93 -1.48 6.12
CA LEU A 167 11.00 -1.21 7.55
C LEU A 167 10.05 -2.12 8.36
N TRP A 168 8.83 -2.35 7.87
CA TRP A 168 7.90 -3.27 8.53
C TRP A 168 8.34 -4.73 8.46
N ASP A 169 8.90 -5.15 7.34
CA ASP A 169 9.30 -6.53 7.12
C ASP A 169 10.58 -6.88 7.92
N GLU A 170 11.54 -5.95 7.99
CA GLU A 170 12.83 -6.16 8.66
C GLU A 170 12.79 -5.83 10.16
N PHE A 171 12.07 -4.77 10.54
CA PHE A 171 12.07 -4.26 11.92
C PHE A 171 10.77 -4.53 12.68
N GLY A 172 9.73 -5.08 12.02
CA GLY A 172 8.43 -5.35 12.63
C GLY A 172 8.44 -6.32 13.81
N GLY A 173 9.54 -7.01 14.07
CA GLY A 173 9.77 -7.88 15.22
C GLY A 173 10.96 -7.47 16.10
N TRP A 174 11.67 -6.39 15.77
CA TRP A 174 12.87 -5.99 16.50
C TRP A 174 12.59 -4.80 17.41
N VAL A 175 12.89 -4.96 18.68
CA VAL A 175 12.99 -3.88 19.65
C VAL A 175 14.41 -3.31 19.51
N SER A 176 14.57 -2.22 18.77
CA SER A 176 15.84 -1.52 18.72
C SER A 176 16.04 -0.77 20.04
N GLU A 177 17.10 -1.06 20.76
CA GLU A 177 17.52 -0.32 21.96
C GLU A 177 18.46 0.86 21.61
N ASN A 178 18.73 1.12 20.31
CA ASN A 178 19.79 2.01 19.86
C ASN A 178 19.31 3.39 19.37
N GLU A 179 20.20 4.37 19.55
CA GLU A 179 20.08 5.78 19.09
C GLU A 179 20.00 5.95 17.55
N ASP A 180 20.01 4.87 16.78
CA ASP A 180 19.98 4.87 15.30
C ASP A 180 18.64 5.33 14.69
N ASP A 181 17.59 5.47 15.48
CA ASP A 181 16.28 5.96 15.03
C ASP A 181 16.36 7.35 14.37
N THR A 182 17.37 8.17 14.74
CA THR A 182 17.57 9.49 14.17
C THR A 182 18.09 9.46 12.72
N ALA A 183 19.00 8.53 12.41
CA ALA A 183 19.51 8.36 11.04
C ALA A 183 18.43 7.79 10.12
N LEU A 184 17.67 6.82 10.62
CA LEU A 184 16.54 6.21 9.91
C LEU A 184 15.42 7.24 9.68
N GLY A 185 15.11 8.07 10.70
CA GLY A 185 14.15 9.16 10.59
C GLY A 185 14.56 10.21 9.54
N ARG A 186 15.86 10.55 9.44
CA ARG A 186 16.37 11.42 8.37
C ARG A 186 16.20 10.82 6.99
N ALA A 187 16.59 9.56 6.80
CA ALA A 187 16.41 8.85 5.53
C ALA A 187 14.93 8.81 5.10
N LEU A 188 14.03 8.56 6.06
CA LEU A 188 12.59 8.55 5.82
C LEU A 188 12.07 9.96 5.46
N SER A 189 12.56 11.01 6.12
CA SER A 189 12.21 12.41 5.80
C SER A 189 12.67 12.81 4.40
N GLU A 190 13.89 12.45 4.01
CA GLU A 190 14.43 12.73 2.67
C GLU A 190 13.62 12.00 1.59
N LEU A 191 13.31 10.73 1.80
CA LEU A 191 12.48 9.97 0.85
C LEU A 191 11.05 10.51 0.77
N ALA A 192 10.47 10.95 1.88
CA ALA A 192 9.18 11.63 1.88
C ALA A 192 9.25 12.96 1.11
N GLY A 193 10.30 13.75 1.31
CA GLY A 193 10.57 14.99 0.58
C GLY A 193 10.70 14.76 -0.93
N LEU A 194 11.42 13.71 -1.35
CA LEU A 194 11.51 13.30 -2.75
C LEU A 194 10.13 12.91 -3.33
N ALA A 195 9.33 12.17 -2.56
CA ALA A 195 7.99 11.78 -2.99
C ALA A 195 7.04 12.98 -3.14
N LEU A 196 7.31 14.10 -2.46
CA LEU A 196 6.59 15.36 -2.56
C LEU A 196 7.22 16.35 -3.56
N SER A 197 8.23 15.94 -4.34
CA SER A 197 8.82 16.81 -5.37
C SER A 197 7.86 17.05 -6.54
N PRO A 198 7.97 18.19 -7.29
CA PRO A 198 7.12 18.45 -8.46
C PRO A 198 7.25 17.40 -9.53
N ASP A 199 8.42 16.76 -9.65
CA ASP A 199 8.65 15.66 -10.56
C ASP A 199 7.83 14.41 -10.19
N ALA A 200 7.39 14.32 -8.93
CA ALA A 200 6.43 13.31 -8.47
C ALA A 200 4.98 13.65 -8.87
N ILE A 201 4.69 14.95 -9.09
CA ILE A 201 3.37 15.46 -9.53
C ILE A 201 3.23 15.34 -11.05
N ILE A 202 4.27 14.99 -11.79
CA ILE A 202 4.14 14.73 -13.22
C ILE A 202 3.17 13.55 -13.41
N ASP A 203 1.93 13.86 -13.12
CA ASP A 203 0.81 13.29 -13.83
C ASP A 203 0.98 13.78 -15.27
N VAL A 204 1.76 13.02 -16.04
CA VAL A 204 1.69 13.12 -17.48
C VAL A 204 0.25 12.73 -17.76
N ALA A 205 -0.59 13.74 -17.88
CA ALA A 205 -2.01 13.62 -18.15
C ALA A 205 -2.18 12.64 -19.31
N GLY A 206 -2.70 11.46 -19.04
CA GLY A 206 -2.89 10.36 -19.97
C GLY A 206 -2.00 9.13 -19.72
N ALA A 207 -0.67 9.23 -19.76
CA ALA A 207 0.20 8.04 -19.80
C ALA A 207 0.37 7.30 -18.45
N ASN A 208 0.38 8.01 -17.34
CA ASN A 208 0.48 7.38 -16.01
C ASN A 208 -0.89 6.92 -15.48
N GLY A 209 -1.95 7.66 -15.79
CA GLY A 209 -3.32 7.23 -15.50
C GLY A 209 -3.66 5.93 -16.25
N ASP A 210 -3.29 5.83 -17.50
CA ASP A 210 -3.49 4.62 -18.30
C ASP A 210 -2.62 3.47 -17.81
N ARG A 211 -1.37 3.73 -17.43
CA ARG A 211 -0.47 2.71 -16.85
C ARG A 211 -1.09 2.08 -15.58
N GLU A 212 -1.65 2.90 -14.72
CA GLU A 212 -2.21 2.45 -13.45
C GLU A 212 -3.55 1.75 -13.66
N ARG A 213 -4.41 2.29 -14.52
CA ARG A 213 -5.65 1.64 -14.95
C ARG A 213 -5.36 0.26 -15.53
N ILE A 214 -4.34 0.13 -16.40
CA ILE A 214 -3.90 -1.14 -16.98
C ILE A 214 -3.41 -2.11 -15.89
N ARG A 215 -2.55 -1.66 -14.98
CA ARG A 215 -2.02 -2.50 -13.90
C ARG A 215 -3.10 -3.03 -12.98
N ASN A 216 -3.99 -2.15 -12.52
CA ASN A 216 -5.10 -2.52 -11.62
C ASN A 216 -6.04 -3.50 -12.33
N TRP A 217 -6.38 -3.23 -13.58
CA TRP A 217 -7.23 -4.11 -14.37
C TRP A 217 -6.60 -5.50 -14.59
N ILE A 218 -5.28 -5.57 -14.83
CA ILE A 218 -4.53 -6.84 -14.91
C ILE A 218 -4.58 -7.58 -13.56
N GLN A 219 -4.36 -6.90 -12.44
CA GLN A 219 -4.34 -7.53 -11.12
C GLN A 219 -5.71 -8.11 -10.74
N GLU A 220 -6.80 -7.41 -11.03
CA GLU A 220 -8.17 -7.91 -10.79
C GLU A 220 -8.48 -9.17 -11.61
N ARG A 221 -7.88 -9.32 -12.78
CA ARG A 221 -8.16 -10.41 -13.74
C ARG A 221 -6.97 -11.34 -13.98
N LEU A 222 -6.02 -11.34 -13.07
CA LEU A 222 -4.78 -12.11 -13.23
C LEU A 222 -5.04 -13.62 -13.39
N THR A 223 -6.14 -14.11 -12.81
CA THR A 223 -6.58 -15.51 -12.87
C THR A 223 -7.37 -15.87 -14.13
N ASP A 224 -7.77 -14.87 -14.94
CA ASP A 224 -8.47 -15.11 -16.20
C ASP A 224 -7.48 -15.69 -17.24
N PRO A 225 -7.67 -16.94 -17.69
CA PRO A 225 -6.75 -17.59 -18.61
C PRO A 225 -6.65 -16.88 -19.98
N ASP A 226 -7.70 -16.17 -20.38
CA ASP A 226 -7.76 -15.44 -21.65
C ASP A 226 -7.19 -14.01 -21.60
N LEU A 227 -6.71 -13.61 -20.40
CA LEU A 227 -6.11 -12.30 -20.21
C LEU A 227 -4.97 -12.03 -21.20
N SER A 228 -5.20 -11.08 -22.09
CA SER A 228 -4.30 -10.72 -23.19
C SER A 228 -4.18 -9.21 -23.38
N THR A 229 -3.15 -8.78 -24.09
CA THR A 229 -2.95 -7.36 -24.44
C THR A 229 -4.13 -6.78 -25.23
N SER A 230 -4.74 -7.57 -26.12
CA SER A 230 -5.91 -7.16 -26.90
C SER A 230 -7.15 -6.98 -26.03
N MET A 231 -7.34 -7.86 -25.03
CA MET A 231 -8.43 -7.71 -24.05
C MET A 231 -8.27 -6.46 -23.20
N ILE A 232 -7.05 -6.16 -22.73
CA ILE A 232 -6.75 -4.92 -22.00
C ILE A 232 -7.08 -3.70 -22.86
N ALA A 233 -6.63 -3.71 -24.12
CA ALA A 233 -6.85 -2.64 -25.09
C ALA A 233 -8.33 -2.35 -25.30
N SER A 234 -9.11 -3.40 -25.59
CA SER A 234 -10.55 -3.31 -25.81
C SER A 234 -11.33 -2.81 -24.60
N ARG A 235 -10.94 -3.24 -23.39
CA ARG A 235 -11.67 -2.90 -22.15
C ARG A 235 -11.36 -1.51 -21.61
N LEU A 236 -10.17 -1.02 -21.85
CA LEU A 236 -9.73 0.30 -21.37
C LEU A 236 -9.87 1.38 -22.43
N ASP A 237 -10.33 1.01 -23.64
CA ASP A 237 -10.44 1.90 -24.80
C ASP A 237 -9.07 2.55 -25.15
N LEU A 238 -8.03 1.72 -25.18
CA LEU A 238 -6.66 2.13 -25.47
C LEU A 238 -6.12 1.38 -26.68
N PRO A 239 -5.34 2.04 -27.57
CA PRO A 239 -4.63 1.34 -28.61
C PRO A 239 -3.66 0.31 -28.03
N VAL A 240 -3.56 -0.89 -28.64
CA VAL A 240 -2.60 -1.94 -28.25
C VAL A 240 -1.17 -1.39 -28.17
N ARG A 241 -0.79 -0.52 -29.11
CA ARG A 241 0.52 0.12 -29.15
C ARG A 241 0.80 0.95 -27.90
N THR A 242 -0.17 1.72 -27.43
CA THR A 242 -0.06 2.51 -26.18
C THR A 242 0.27 1.61 -25.00
N ILE A 243 -0.42 0.45 -24.90
CA ILE A 243 -0.15 -0.53 -23.83
C ILE A 243 1.27 -1.09 -23.97
N GLN A 244 1.68 -1.48 -25.18
CA GLN A 244 3.03 -1.98 -25.43
C GLN A 244 4.11 -0.95 -25.07
N ASP A 245 3.92 0.32 -25.46
CA ASP A 245 4.85 1.42 -25.17
C ASP A 245 4.97 1.68 -23.65
N ILE A 246 3.85 1.60 -22.91
CA ILE A 246 3.85 1.71 -21.45
C ILE A 246 4.71 0.60 -20.82
N PHE A 247 4.55 -0.65 -21.24
CA PHE A 247 5.34 -1.76 -20.72
C PHE A 247 6.78 -1.77 -21.21
N ALA A 248 7.06 -1.31 -22.42
CA ALA A 248 8.41 -1.15 -22.95
C ALA A 248 9.24 -0.16 -22.09
N ARG A 249 8.64 0.96 -21.65
CA ARG A 249 9.26 1.90 -20.71
C ARG A 249 9.56 1.27 -19.34
N LEU A 250 8.89 0.17 -18.99
CA LEU A 250 9.15 -0.63 -17.78
C LEU A 250 10.18 -1.75 -18.01
N GLY A 251 10.79 -1.82 -19.21
CA GLY A 251 11.73 -2.88 -19.57
C GLY A 251 11.08 -4.26 -19.70
N THR A 252 9.77 -4.33 -20.02
CA THR A 252 9.03 -5.60 -20.09
C THR A 252 7.97 -5.55 -21.22
N THR A 253 7.21 -6.62 -21.38
CA THR A 253 6.00 -6.66 -22.21
C THR A 253 4.77 -6.95 -21.36
N PRO A 254 3.54 -6.60 -21.82
CA PRO A 254 2.30 -6.93 -21.09
C PRO A 254 2.22 -8.44 -20.77
N THR A 255 2.54 -9.29 -21.73
CA THR A 255 2.52 -10.75 -21.55
C THR A 255 3.54 -11.22 -20.51
N GLN A 256 4.77 -10.69 -20.53
CA GLN A 256 5.80 -11.01 -19.52
C GLN A 256 5.41 -10.51 -18.14
N TYR A 257 4.76 -9.36 -18.06
CA TYR A 257 4.26 -8.81 -16.81
C TYR A 257 3.18 -9.72 -16.19
N ILE A 258 2.17 -10.12 -16.98
CA ILE A 258 1.12 -11.05 -16.54
C ILE A 258 1.74 -12.38 -16.12
N LEU A 259 2.62 -12.97 -16.93
CA LEU A 259 3.29 -14.24 -16.65
C LEU A 259 4.04 -14.18 -15.29
N ARG A 260 4.81 -13.13 -15.08
CA ARG A 260 5.57 -12.95 -13.84
C ARG A 260 4.66 -12.94 -12.62
N HIS A 261 3.59 -12.15 -12.63
CA HIS A 261 2.67 -12.05 -11.49
C HIS A 261 1.88 -13.34 -11.23
N ARG A 262 1.51 -14.09 -12.27
CA ARG A 262 0.93 -15.43 -12.13
C ARG A 262 1.89 -16.39 -11.43
N LEU A 263 3.16 -16.38 -11.84
CA LEU A 263 4.19 -17.23 -11.23
C LEU A 263 4.47 -16.83 -9.77
N GLU A 264 4.53 -15.56 -9.45
CA GLU A 264 4.71 -15.06 -8.09
C GLU A 264 3.52 -15.46 -7.19
N ARG A 265 2.29 -15.32 -7.69
CA ARG A 265 1.09 -15.79 -6.98
C ARG A 265 1.09 -17.30 -6.77
N ALA A 266 1.44 -18.08 -7.81
CA ALA A 266 1.55 -19.54 -7.69
C ALA A 266 2.63 -19.94 -6.68
N HIS A 267 3.76 -19.23 -6.63
CA HIS A 267 4.82 -19.48 -5.66
C HIS A 267 4.32 -19.31 -4.21
N SER A 268 3.63 -18.22 -3.91
CA SER A 268 3.02 -18.00 -2.59
C SER A 268 2.00 -19.11 -2.27
N MET A 269 1.11 -19.45 -3.20
CA MET A 269 0.10 -20.50 -2.99
C MET A 269 0.71 -21.89 -2.76
N LEU A 270 1.87 -22.21 -3.38
CA LEU A 270 2.59 -23.47 -3.15
C LEU A 270 3.18 -23.52 -1.74
N ILE A 271 3.56 -22.38 -1.16
CA ILE A 271 4.06 -22.27 0.21
C ILE A 271 2.91 -22.38 1.21
N ASP A 272 1.84 -21.60 1.00
CA ASP A 272 0.75 -21.43 1.98
C ASP A 272 -0.22 -22.61 2.01
N HIS A 273 -0.33 -23.38 0.92
CA HIS A 273 -1.33 -24.45 0.74
C HIS A 273 -0.72 -25.80 0.35
N ALA A 274 -0.05 -26.46 1.30
CA ALA A 274 0.66 -27.73 1.09
C ALA A 274 -0.22 -28.91 0.59
N GLY A 275 -1.56 -28.82 0.72
CA GLY A 275 -2.51 -29.87 0.33
C GLY A 275 -3.01 -29.81 -1.11
N ARG A 276 -2.85 -28.69 -1.83
CA ARG A 276 -3.41 -28.50 -3.18
C ARG A 276 -2.49 -29.07 -4.27
N SER A 277 -3.05 -29.57 -5.37
CA SER A 277 -2.22 -30.10 -6.46
C SER A 277 -1.49 -28.95 -7.20
N VAL A 278 -0.31 -29.24 -7.77
CA VAL A 278 0.44 -28.29 -8.60
C VAL A 278 -0.38 -27.86 -9.81
N THR A 279 -1.14 -28.79 -10.36
CA THR A 279 -2.01 -28.58 -11.54
C THR A 279 -3.17 -27.65 -11.20
N ASP A 280 -3.82 -27.84 -10.04
CA ASP A 280 -4.92 -26.97 -9.61
C ASP A 280 -4.44 -25.53 -9.38
N ILE A 281 -3.28 -25.37 -8.74
CA ILE A 281 -2.67 -24.05 -8.55
C ILE A 281 -2.34 -23.40 -9.89
N ALA A 282 -1.82 -24.15 -10.87
CA ALA A 282 -1.52 -23.61 -12.19
C ALA A 282 -2.77 -23.04 -12.87
N PHE A 283 -3.87 -23.81 -12.86
CA PHE A 283 -5.14 -23.35 -13.45
C PHE A 283 -5.76 -22.18 -12.69
N GLU A 284 -5.71 -22.22 -11.35
CA GLU A 284 -6.25 -21.13 -10.53
C GLU A 284 -5.55 -19.79 -10.71
N VAL A 285 -4.25 -19.79 -10.99
CA VAL A 285 -3.52 -18.55 -11.30
C VAL A 285 -3.61 -18.14 -12.77
N GLY A 286 -4.41 -18.85 -13.58
CA GLY A 286 -4.75 -18.48 -14.96
C GLY A 286 -3.90 -19.11 -16.05
N PHE A 287 -3.18 -20.21 -15.79
CA PHE A 287 -2.53 -20.97 -16.86
C PHE A 287 -3.52 -21.96 -17.49
N ASN A 288 -3.44 -22.11 -18.82
CA ASN A 288 -4.20 -23.11 -19.58
C ASN A 288 -3.44 -24.43 -19.78
N ASP A 289 -2.14 -24.44 -19.48
CA ASP A 289 -1.26 -25.62 -19.66
C ASP A 289 -0.32 -25.73 -18.46
N SER A 290 -0.46 -26.83 -17.72
CA SER A 290 0.36 -27.14 -16.55
C SER A 290 1.83 -27.46 -16.89
N ASN A 291 2.10 -27.93 -18.10
CA ASN A 291 3.47 -28.20 -18.57
C ASN A 291 4.18 -26.87 -18.89
N TYR A 292 3.47 -25.95 -19.55
CA TYR A 292 3.99 -24.60 -19.75
C TYR A 292 4.24 -23.88 -18.42
N PHE A 293 3.28 -23.96 -17.50
CA PHE A 293 3.45 -23.43 -16.13
C PHE A 293 4.72 -23.97 -15.48
N SER A 294 4.92 -25.28 -15.47
CA SER A 294 6.07 -25.91 -14.80
C SER A 294 7.41 -25.47 -15.39
N ARG A 295 7.49 -25.32 -16.72
CA ARG A 295 8.67 -24.81 -17.41
C ARG A 295 8.93 -23.33 -17.09
N ALA A 296 7.90 -22.50 -17.14
CA ALA A 296 7.99 -21.06 -16.82
C ALA A 296 8.37 -20.84 -15.35
N PHE A 297 7.79 -21.62 -14.44
CA PHE A 297 8.10 -21.59 -13.01
C PHE A 297 9.57 -21.96 -12.75
N LYS A 298 10.05 -23.07 -13.34
CA LYS A 298 11.47 -23.47 -13.22
C LYS A 298 12.40 -22.40 -13.77
N LYS A 299 12.05 -21.78 -14.89
CA LYS A 299 12.85 -20.67 -15.48
C LYS A 299 12.93 -19.45 -14.55
N ARG A 300 11.88 -19.18 -13.77
CA ARG A 300 11.79 -17.99 -12.89
C ARG A 300 12.44 -18.19 -11.53
N PHE A 301 12.32 -19.41 -10.96
CA PHE A 301 12.69 -19.72 -9.57
C PHE A 301 13.81 -20.76 -9.45
N ASP A 302 14.35 -21.25 -10.56
CA ASP A 302 15.39 -22.30 -10.63
C ASP A 302 15.01 -23.65 -10.00
N VAL A 303 13.75 -23.81 -9.59
CA VAL A 303 13.21 -25.05 -9.05
C VAL A 303 11.85 -25.35 -9.69
N THR A 304 11.51 -26.64 -9.83
CA THR A 304 10.16 -27.00 -10.28
C THR A 304 9.13 -26.81 -9.17
N PRO A 305 7.84 -26.57 -9.49
CA PRO A 305 6.77 -26.49 -8.47
C PRO A 305 6.73 -27.71 -7.55
N SER A 306 6.91 -28.91 -8.11
CA SER A 306 6.93 -30.16 -7.35
C SER A 306 8.12 -30.26 -6.41
N MET A 307 9.33 -29.83 -6.85
CA MET A 307 10.52 -29.82 -6.00
C MET A 307 10.38 -28.81 -4.85
N LEU A 308 9.83 -27.62 -5.11
CA LEU A 308 9.55 -26.64 -4.06
C LEU A 308 8.65 -27.26 -2.99
N ARG A 309 7.55 -27.87 -3.40
CA ARG A 309 6.61 -28.54 -2.49
C ARG A 309 7.26 -29.67 -1.67
N THR A 310 8.11 -30.48 -2.32
CA THR A 310 8.78 -31.58 -1.61
C THR A 310 9.74 -31.05 -0.55
N ARG A 311 10.42 -29.95 -0.81
CA ARG A 311 11.28 -29.29 0.18
C ARG A 311 10.49 -28.79 1.39
N LEU A 312 9.37 -28.14 1.16
CA LEU A 312 8.50 -27.61 2.23
C LEU A 312 7.93 -28.75 3.12
N ARG A 313 7.51 -29.86 2.52
CA ARG A 313 7.02 -31.04 3.29
C ARG A 313 8.08 -31.74 4.14
N LYS A 314 9.36 -31.57 3.83
CA LYS A 314 10.48 -32.14 4.62
C LYS A 314 10.94 -31.21 5.74
N SER A 315 10.50 -29.93 5.70
CA SER A 315 10.87 -28.91 6.70
C SER A 315 9.74 -28.64 7.72
N SER A 316 8.56 -29.26 7.52
CA SER A 316 7.42 -29.31 8.44
C SER A 316 7.36 -30.67 9.14
#